data_4598268079c3ee580cefe12147c9324c
#
_entry.id   4598268079c3ee580cefe12147c9324c
#
_cell.length_a   1.000
_cell.length_b   1.000
_cell.length_c   1.000
_cell.angle_alpha   90.00
_cell.angle_beta   90.00
_cell.angle_gamma   90.00
#
_symmetry.space_group_name_H-M   'P 1'
#
loop_
_entity.id
_entity.type
_entity.pdbx_description
1 polymer ?
#
loop_
_entity_poly.entity_id
_entity_poly.type
_entity_poly.pdbx_seq_one_letter_code
_entity_poly.pdbx_strand_id
1 'polypeptide(L)'
;MILAINTSTLQFSIALMREDEAILAEFSASGKKGRFGSFMPALDFLLATTETDIAAVRAVVVATGPGSFTGLRVGLSAAKGLCHALEVPILGISSLEALAAQIPYSDASITPILDSRKGEFFAAQFVWSNRSHLSRNMTDRYARLEDFPALFEKPTRFIGNDYPRQAPLIRDALGHNALLAPAHLWTLKASAVGHLGLKRYHAGDHDDAGNLNPKYMRPPLIRPNPFPLKIEGTVPLNK
;
A
#
# COMPACT_ATOMS: atom_id res chain seq x y z
N MET A 1 -13.94 -14.89 -7.76
CA MET A 1 -13.91 -13.77 -6.78
C MET A 1 -12.48 -13.44 -6.41
N ILE A 2 -12.17 -12.19 -6.20
CA ILE A 2 -10.85 -11.71 -5.78
C ILE A 2 -10.98 -11.05 -4.41
N LEU A 3 -10.13 -11.44 -3.46
CA LEU A 3 -10.00 -10.77 -2.17
C LEU A 3 -8.83 -9.80 -2.21
N ALA A 4 -9.09 -8.52 -2.03
CA ALA A 4 -8.07 -7.48 -2.02
C ALA A 4 -7.82 -6.98 -0.58
N ILE A 5 -6.54 -6.75 -0.24
CA ILE A 5 -6.11 -6.40 1.11
C ILE A 5 -5.16 -5.19 1.05
N ASN A 6 -5.48 -4.14 1.79
CA ASN A 6 -4.58 -3.04 2.06
C ASN A 6 -4.42 -2.82 3.56
N THR A 7 -3.20 -2.96 4.05
CA THR A 7 -2.80 -2.64 5.43
C THR A 7 -1.57 -1.72 5.46
N SER A 8 -1.18 -1.20 4.30
CA SER A 8 0.06 -0.44 4.12
C SER A 8 0.00 0.98 4.68
N THR A 9 -1.20 1.51 4.95
CA THR A 9 -1.42 2.88 5.44
C THR A 9 -1.99 2.89 6.87
N LEU A 10 -2.30 4.08 7.40
CA LEU A 10 -2.97 4.22 8.71
C LEU A 10 -4.39 3.65 8.70
N GLN A 11 -5.04 3.67 7.56
CA GLN A 11 -6.29 2.96 7.31
C GLN A 11 -5.97 1.55 6.84
N PHE A 12 -6.73 0.56 7.27
CA PHE A 12 -6.75 -0.72 6.58
C PHE A 12 -8.06 -0.85 5.79
N SER A 13 -8.00 -1.56 4.70
CA SER A 13 -9.17 -1.89 3.92
C SER A 13 -9.06 -3.29 3.35
N ILE A 14 -10.23 -3.92 3.18
CA ILE A 14 -10.39 -5.19 2.47
C ILE A 14 -11.57 -5.06 1.51
N ALA A 15 -11.48 -5.68 0.35
CA ALA A 15 -12.55 -5.66 -0.64
C ALA A 15 -12.73 -7.05 -1.24
N LEU A 16 -13.99 -7.41 -1.48
CA LEU A 16 -14.38 -8.57 -2.26
C LEU A 16 -14.86 -8.09 -3.63
N MET A 17 -14.24 -8.60 -4.68
CA MET A 17 -14.46 -8.16 -6.05
C MET A 17 -14.76 -9.36 -6.95
N ARG A 18 -15.57 -9.14 -7.96
CA ARG A 18 -15.76 -10.10 -9.05
C ARG A 18 -14.65 -9.96 -10.09
N GLU A 19 -14.48 -10.98 -10.90
CA GLU A 19 -13.48 -10.98 -11.99
C GLU A 19 -13.84 -10.03 -13.14
N ASP A 20 -15.08 -9.54 -13.19
CA ASP A 20 -15.54 -8.48 -14.10
C ASP A 20 -15.35 -7.06 -13.50
N GLU A 21 -14.46 -6.91 -12.51
CA GLU A 21 -14.10 -5.66 -11.82
C GLU A 21 -15.18 -5.12 -10.86
N ALA A 22 -16.35 -5.72 -10.76
CA ALA A 22 -17.39 -5.26 -9.85
C ALA A 22 -16.97 -5.44 -8.38
N ILE A 23 -17.05 -4.38 -7.60
CA ILE A 23 -16.83 -4.40 -6.15
C ILE A 23 -18.13 -4.85 -5.49
N LEU A 24 -18.12 -6.02 -4.85
CA LEU A 24 -19.28 -6.53 -4.11
C LEU A 24 -19.42 -5.85 -2.75
N ALA A 25 -18.32 -5.76 -2.03
CA ALA A 25 -18.24 -5.03 -0.79
C ALA A 25 -16.81 -4.57 -0.51
N GLU A 26 -16.66 -3.44 0.14
CA GLU A 26 -15.39 -2.94 0.65
C GLU A 26 -15.57 -2.42 2.06
N PHE A 27 -14.71 -2.87 2.96
CA PHE A 27 -14.61 -2.37 4.32
C PHE A 27 -13.33 -1.57 4.48
N SER A 28 -13.45 -0.38 5.08
CA SER A 28 -12.31 0.47 5.43
C SER A 28 -12.46 0.95 6.86
N ALA A 29 -11.38 0.88 7.62
CA ALA A 29 -11.34 1.40 8.98
C ALA A 29 -10.07 2.20 9.24
N SER A 30 -10.24 3.30 9.98
CA SER A 30 -9.17 4.17 10.44
C SER A 30 -9.06 4.08 11.96
N GLY A 31 -7.85 3.94 12.50
CA GLY A 31 -7.67 3.92 13.94
C GLY A 31 -6.24 3.63 14.36
N LYS A 32 -5.87 4.15 15.55
CA LYS A 32 -4.51 3.97 16.09
C LYS A 32 -4.35 2.69 16.89
N LYS A 33 -5.42 2.17 17.52
CA LYS A 33 -5.35 0.98 18.39
C LYS A 33 -6.16 -0.16 17.81
N GLY A 34 -5.59 -1.36 17.79
CA GLY A 34 -6.32 -2.61 17.51
C GLY A 34 -6.81 -2.81 16.07
N ARG A 35 -6.49 -1.92 15.13
CA ARG A 35 -7.01 -1.97 13.75
C ARG A 35 -6.78 -3.30 13.04
N PHE A 36 -5.66 -3.96 13.31
CA PHE A 36 -5.35 -5.25 12.70
C PHE A 36 -6.08 -6.42 13.39
N GLY A 37 -6.49 -6.29 14.64
CA GLY A 37 -7.37 -7.24 15.32
C GLY A 37 -8.76 -7.31 14.71
N SER A 38 -9.17 -6.27 13.97
CA SER A 38 -10.45 -6.25 13.26
C SER A 38 -10.38 -6.87 11.86
N PHE A 39 -9.22 -7.38 11.41
CA PHE A 39 -9.07 -7.90 10.04
C PHE A 39 -9.96 -9.12 9.79
N MET A 40 -9.86 -10.17 10.62
CA MET A 40 -10.70 -11.37 10.46
C MET A 40 -12.19 -11.07 10.65
N PRO A 41 -12.63 -10.34 11.70
CA PRO A 41 -14.02 -9.90 11.81
C PRO A 41 -14.53 -9.11 10.61
N ALA A 42 -13.70 -8.26 10.00
CA ALA A 42 -14.08 -7.53 8.80
C ALA A 42 -14.20 -8.42 7.57
N LEU A 43 -13.34 -9.43 7.44
CA LEU A 43 -13.45 -10.44 6.38
C LEU A 43 -14.74 -11.26 6.55
N ASP A 44 -15.03 -11.76 7.75
CA ASP A 44 -16.27 -12.48 8.05
C ASP A 44 -17.51 -11.61 7.74
N PHE A 45 -17.48 -10.34 8.12
CA PHE A 45 -18.55 -9.39 7.81
C PHE A 45 -18.77 -9.20 6.30
N LEU A 46 -17.67 -9.07 5.53
CA LEU A 46 -17.77 -8.95 4.06
C LEU A 46 -18.37 -10.20 3.43
N LEU A 47 -17.90 -11.37 3.82
CA LEU A 47 -18.39 -12.66 3.30
C LEU A 47 -19.87 -12.86 3.63
N ALA A 48 -20.27 -12.58 4.88
CA ALA A 48 -21.66 -12.68 5.31
C ALA A 48 -22.57 -11.68 4.56
N THR A 49 -22.12 -10.42 4.41
CA THR A 49 -22.91 -9.35 3.75
C THR A 49 -23.11 -9.63 2.25
N THR A 50 -22.12 -10.28 1.61
CA THR A 50 -22.17 -10.62 0.18
C THR A 50 -22.70 -12.03 -0.08
N GLU A 51 -23.11 -12.75 0.97
CA GLU A 51 -23.54 -14.16 0.90
C GLU A 51 -22.53 -15.02 0.13
N THR A 52 -21.22 -14.73 0.32
CA THR A 52 -20.13 -15.37 -0.40
C THR A 52 -19.40 -16.35 0.51
N ASP A 53 -19.21 -17.59 0.05
CA ASP A 53 -18.33 -18.54 0.70
C ASP A 53 -16.86 -18.17 0.42
N ILE A 54 -16.00 -18.29 1.42
CA ILE A 54 -14.55 -18.05 1.28
C ILE A 54 -13.93 -18.96 0.20
N ALA A 55 -14.46 -20.16 -0.01
CA ALA A 55 -14.03 -21.07 -1.07
C ALA A 55 -14.29 -20.55 -2.50
N ALA A 56 -15.13 -19.52 -2.66
CA ALA A 56 -15.33 -18.84 -3.94
C ALA A 56 -14.19 -17.87 -4.32
N VAL A 57 -13.29 -17.56 -3.37
CA VAL A 57 -12.10 -16.74 -3.64
C VAL A 57 -11.15 -17.51 -4.55
N ARG A 58 -10.70 -16.88 -5.64
CA ARG A 58 -9.81 -17.45 -6.66
C ARG A 58 -8.42 -16.86 -6.65
N ALA A 59 -8.23 -15.71 -6.03
CA ALA A 59 -6.93 -15.11 -5.81
C ALA A 59 -6.99 -14.10 -4.65
N VAL A 60 -5.86 -13.88 -4.00
CA VAL A 60 -5.70 -12.83 -2.99
C VAL A 60 -4.71 -11.78 -3.51
N VAL A 61 -5.14 -10.54 -3.53
CA VAL A 61 -4.34 -9.39 -3.92
C VAL A 61 -3.97 -8.58 -2.69
N VAL A 62 -2.70 -8.24 -2.51
CA VAL A 62 -2.24 -7.56 -1.31
C VAL A 62 -1.30 -6.40 -1.61
N ALA A 63 -1.46 -5.28 -0.90
CA ALA A 63 -0.50 -4.17 -0.97
C ALA A 63 0.84 -4.58 -0.33
N THR A 64 1.91 -4.54 -1.12
CA THR A 64 3.28 -4.91 -0.67
C THR A 64 4.12 -3.72 -0.22
N GLY A 65 3.62 -2.51 -0.34
CA GLY A 65 4.33 -1.30 0.08
C GLY A 65 4.75 -0.37 -1.07
N PRO A 66 5.44 0.70 -0.73
CA PRO A 66 5.91 1.08 0.61
C PRO A 66 4.76 1.46 1.57
N GLY A 67 5.07 1.55 2.87
CA GLY A 67 4.09 1.94 3.88
C GLY A 67 4.44 1.52 5.31
N SER A 68 3.42 1.34 6.13
CA SER A 68 3.55 0.93 7.54
C SER A 68 4.25 -0.42 7.68
N PHE A 69 5.38 -0.47 8.36
CA PHE A 69 6.15 -1.69 8.58
C PHE A 69 5.33 -2.83 9.21
N THR A 70 4.60 -2.53 10.28
CA THR A 70 3.73 -3.52 10.93
C THR A 70 2.55 -3.89 10.05
N GLY A 71 1.94 -2.88 9.41
CA GLY A 71 0.79 -3.11 8.54
C GLY A 71 1.13 -4.03 7.37
N LEU A 72 2.21 -3.78 6.65
CA LEU A 72 2.64 -4.60 5.53
C LEU A 72 2.87 -6.07 5.94
N ARG A 73 3.48 -6.30 7.10
CA ARG A 73 3.67 -7.66 7.62
C ARG A 73 2.37 -8.36 7.93
N VAL A 74 1.45 -7.68 8.60
CA VAL A 74 0.13 -8.24 8.94
C VAL A 74 -0.66 -8.60 7.68
N GLY A 75 -0.77 -7.67 6.73
CA GLY A 75 -1.51 -7.91 5.50
C GLY A 75 -0.92 -9.03 4.66
N LEU A 76 0.41 -9.03 4.49
CA LEU A 76 1.08 -10.04 3.70
C LEU A 76 1.03 -11.43 4.37
N SER A 77 1.17 -11.51 5.71
CA SER A 77 1.02 -12.78 6.43
C SER A 77 -0.40 -13.33 6.33
N ALA A 78 -1.41 -12.47 6.46
CA ALA A 78 -2.81 -12.87 6.28
C ALA A 78 -3.08 -13.35 4.84
N ALA A 79 -2.59 -12.60 3.83
CA ALA A 79 -2.73 -12.98 2.44
C ALA A 79 -2.07 -14.33 2.13
N LYS A 80 -0.83 -14.55 2.60
CA LYS A 80 -0.12 -15.84 2.44
C LYS A 80 -0.85 -16.99 3.12
N GLY A 81 -1.35 -16.78 4.34
CA GLY A 81 -2.11 -17.80 5.08
C GLY A 81 -3.39 -18.18 4.35
N LEU A 82 -4.14 -17.20 3.83
CA LEU A 82 -5.35 -17.44 3.04
C LEU A 82 -5.03 -18.16 1.72
N CYS A 83 -4.01 -17.72 0.98
CA CYS A 83 -3.60 -18.39 -0.25
C CYS A 83 -3.20 -19.83 -0.02
N HIS A 84 -2.47 -20.11 1.06
CA HIS A 84 -2.08 -21.48 1.42
C HIS A 84 -3.30 -22.35 1.77
N ALA A 85 -4.24 -21.81 2.57
CA ALA A 85 -5.42 -22.54 3.00
C ALA A 85 -6.42 -22.79 1.86
N LEU A 86 -6.51 -21.88 0.89
CA LEU A 86 -7.45 -21.96 -0.23
C LEU A 86 -6.82 -22.51 -1.52
N GLU A 87 -5.51 -22.74 -1.52
CA GLU A 87 -4.73 -23.17 -2.70
C GLU A 87 -4.90 -22.24 -3.90
N VAL A 88 -4.91 -20.90 -3.64
CA VAL A 88 -5.10 -19.87 -4.68
C VAL A 88 -3.87 -18.98 -4.82
N PRO A 89 -3.66 -18.36 -5.99
CA PRO A 89 -2.53 -17.48 -6.22
C PRO A 89 -2.59 -16.20 -5.38
N ILE A 90 -1.39 -15.65 -5.10
CA ILE A 90 -1.18 -14.35 -4.47
C ILE A 90 -0.65 -13.36 -5.48
N LEU A 91 -1.09 -12.08 -5.36
CA LEU A 91 -0.60 -10.99 -6.20
C LEU A 91 -0.24 -9.78 -5.33
N GLY A 92 1.01 -9.37 -5.39
CA GLY A 92 1.52 -8.22 -4.67
C GLY A 92 1.45 -6.94 -5.51
N ILE A 93 0.87 -5.88 -4.96
CA ILE A 93 0.69 -4.60 -5.65
C ILE A 93 1.40 -3.48 -4.91
N SER A 94 2.06 -2.60 -5.65
CA SER A 94 2.66 -1.39 -5.09
C SER A 94 1.60 -0.47 -4.48
N SER A 95 1.81 -0.06 -3.22
CA SER A 95 0.89 0.88 -2.55
C SER A 95 0.85 2.25 -3.23
N LEU A 96 2.00 2.72 -3.76
CA LEU A 96 2.07 3.99 -4.50
C LEU A 96 1.33 3.88 -5.84
N GLU A 97 1.49 2.78 -6.54
CA GLU A 97 0.78 2.55 -7.81
C GLU A 97 -0.73 2.46 -7.61
N ALA A 98 -1.17 1.70 -6.61
CA ALA A 98 -2.59 1.58 -6.29
C ALA A 98 -3.19 2.94 -5.87
N LEU A 99 -2.44 3.76 -5.14
CA LEU A 99 -2.87 5.11 -4.77
C LEU A 99 -2.99 6.02 -6.01
N ALA A 100 -2.03 5.96 -6.93
CA ALA A 100 -2.08 6.70 -8.19
C ALA A 100 -3.26 6.26 -9.08
N ALA A 101 -3.54 4.96 -9.14
CA ALA A 101 -4.62 4.39 -9.93
C ALA A 101 -6.03 4.82 -9.46
N GLN A 102 -6.18 5.34 -8.22
CA GLN A 102 -7.43 5.93 -7.76
C GLN A 102 -7.80 7.24 -8.46
N ILE A 103 -6.82 7.90 -9.08
CA ILE A 103 -7.06 9.11 -9.85
C ILE A 103 -7.45 8.69 -11.28
N PRO A 104 -8.66 9.05 -11.74
CA PRO A 104 -9.02 8.84 -13.13
C PRO A 104 -8.07 9.63 -14.03
N TYR A 105 -8.14 9.37 -15.33
CA TYR A 105 -7.30 10.02 -16.33
C TYR A 105 -7.01 11.51 -16.01
N SER A 106 -5.75 11.89 -16.09
CA SER A 106 -5.25 13.24 -15.86
C SER A 106 -4.14 13.54 -16.85
N ASP A 107 -4.17 14.73 -17.47
CA ASP A 107 -3.10 15.21 -18.34
C ASP A 107 -1.82 15.53 -17.54
N ALA A 108 -1.98 15.95 -16.28
CA ALA A 108 -0.86 16.14 -15.37
C ALA A 108 -0.38 14.79 -14.83
N SER A 109 0.91 14.68 -14.61
CA SER A 109 1.50 13.57 -13.88
C SER A 109 0.85 13.41 -12.50
N ILE A 110 0.83 12.19 -11.99
CA ILE A 110 0.28 11.86 -10.66
C ILE A 110 1.44 11.48 -9.74
N THR A 111 1.51 12.15 -8.60
CA THR A 111 2.53 11.90 -7.58
C THR A 111 1.87 11.37 -6.30
N PRO A 112 1.75 10.06 -6.14
CA PRO A 112 1.35 9.46 -4.88
C PRO A 112 2.45 9.65 -3.84
N ILE A 113 2.04 9.98 -2.61
CA ILE A 113 2.94 10.07 -1.46
C ILE A 113 2.38 9.30 -0.28
N LEU A 114 3.26 8.63 0.45
CA LEU A 114 2.94 7.96 1.71
C LEU A 114 3.91 8.39 2.80
N ASP A 115 3.40 8.59 3.99
CA ASP A 115 4.24 8.93 5.12
C ASP A 115 5.27 7.85 5.43
N SER A 116 6.52 8.26 5.57
CA SER A 116 7.58 7.45 6.15
C SER A 116 7.76 7.79 7.62
N ARG A 117 8.09 9.05 7.89
CA ARG A 117 8.25 9.65 9.22
C ARG A 117 7.92 11.13 9.15
N LYS A 118 8.06 11.86 10.26
CA LYS A 118 7.83 13.31 10.31
C LYS A 118 8.66 14.03 9.25
N GLY A 119 7.98 14.67 8.29
CA GLY A 119 8.59 15.42 7.20
C GLY A 119 9.25 14.58 6.09
N GLU A 120 9.06 13.24 6.13
CA GLU A 120 9.65 12.30 5.17
C GLU A 120 8.55 11.47 4.49
N PHE A 121 8.70 11.24 3.19
CA PHE A 121 7.69 10.58 2.37
C PHE A 121 8.31 9.52 1.47
N PHE A 122 7.54 8.49 1.19
CA PHE A 122 7.73 7.65 0.02
C PHE A 122 6.94 8.26 -1.12
N ALA A 123 7.56 8.46 -2.26
CA ALA A 123 6.95 9.06 -3.44
C ALA A 123 7.34 8.31 -4.71
N ALA A 124 6.48 8.37 -5.70
CA ALA A 124 6.73 7.96 -7.08
C ALA A 124 5.99 8.93 -7.99
N GLN A 125 6.22 8.84 -9.30
CA GLN A 125 5.44 9.61 -10.25
C GLN A 125 4.94 8.70 -11.37
N PHE A 126 3.69 8.94 -11.79
CA PHE A 126 3.00 8.19 -12.82
C PHE A 126 2.40 9.13 -13.85
N VAL A 127 2.21 8.62 -15.05
CA VAL A 127 1.51 9.31 -16.13
C VAL A 127 0.50 8.37 -16.78
N TRP A 128 -0.65 8.90 -17.18
CA TRP A 128 -1.58 8.19 -18.01
C TRP A 128 -1.16 8.27 -19.47
N SER A 129 -0.97 7.13 -20.13
CA SER A 129 -0.82 7.03 -21.58
C SER A 129 -2.12 6.53 -22.19
N ASN A 130 -2.56 7.19 -23.26
CA ASN A 130 -3.76 6.81 -24.01
C ASN A 130 -5.04 6.64 -23.17
N ARG A 131 -5.14 7.36 -22.04
CA ARG A 131 -6.27 7.32 -21.09
C ARG A 131 -6.58 5.96 -20.45
N SER A 132 -5.79 4.94 -20.74
CA SER A 132 -6.07 3.56 -20.30
C SER A 132 -4.91 2.91 -19.55
N HIS A 133 -3.69 3.36 -19.77
CA HIS A 133 -2.51 2.78 -19.17
C HIS A 133 -1.80 3.76 -18.24
N LEU A 134 -1.71 3.40 -16.96
CA LEU A 134 -0.93 4.14 -15.97
C LEU A 134 0.50 3.59 -15.97
N SER A 135 1.45 4.42 -16.37
CA SER A 135 2.87 4.06 -16.41
C SER A 135 3.69 4.86 -15.40
N ARG A 136 4.67 4.21 -14.82
CA ARG A 136 5.60 4.84 -13.87
C ARG A 136 6.69 5.59 -14.63
N ASN A 137 6.80 6.90 -14.42
CA ASN A 137 7.86 7.74 -15.02
C ASN A 137 8.93 8.19 -14.01
N MET A 138 8.69 8.02 -12.70
CA MET A 138 9.70 8.16 -11.66
C MET A 138 9.63 6.96 -10.72
N THR A 139 10.78 6.32 -10.47
CA THR A 139 10.91 5.19 -9.55
C THR A 139 10.58 5.60 -8.11
N ASP A 140 10.18 4.63 -7.29
CA ASP A 140 9.88 4.86 -5.87
C ASP A 140 11.10 5.48 -5.19
N ARG A 141 10.87 6.58 -4.49
CA ARG A 141 11.88 7.33 -3.76
C ARG A 141 11.47 7.55 -2.32
N TYR A 142 12.46 7.60 -1.48
CA TYR A 142 12.39 8.23 -0.19
C TYR A 142 12.84 9.69 -0.36
N ALA A 143 12.02 10.64 0.08
CA ALA A 143 12.29 12.06 -0.07
C ALA A 143 11.85 12.83 1.18
N ARG A 144 12.54 13.91 1.49
CA ARG A 144 12.09 14.88 2.48
C ARG A 144 11.27 15.97 1.80
N LEU A 145 10.41 16.62 2.56
CA LEU A 145 9.59 17.72 2.02
C LEU A 145 10.45 18.84 1.41
N GLU A 146 11.60 19.10 1.99
CA GLU A 146 12.57 20.11 1.49
C GLU A 146 13.14 19.78 0.11
N ASP A 147 13.11 18.50 -0.30
CA ASP A 147 13.59 18.06 -1.61
C ASP A 147 12.52 18.20 -2.71
N PHE A 148 11.24 18.41 -2.32
CA PHE A 148 10.12 18.41 -3.28
C PHE A 148 10.25 19.46 -4.38
N PRO A 149 10.69 20.72 -4.13
CA PRO A 149 10.85 21.70 -5.20
C PRO A 149 11.82 21.27 -6.31
N ALA A 150 12.90 20.59 -5.94
CA ALA A 150 13.87 20.06 -6.90
C ALA A 150 13.38 18.78 -7.60
N LEU A 151 12.53 17.99 -6.95
CA LEU A 151 11.98 16.73 -7.50
C LEU A 151 10.77 16.96 -8.41
N PHE A 152 9.99 18.02 -8.15
CA PHE A 152 8.72 18.28 -8.82
C PHE A 152 8.68 19.72 -9.40
N GLU A 153 9.55 19.97 -10.36
CA GLU A 153 9.70 21.28 -11.04
C GLU A 153 8.47 21.64 -11.91
N LYS A 154 7.68 20.65 -12.31
CA LYS A 154 6.48 20.84 -13.14
C LYS A 154 5.22 20.54 -12.34
N PRO A 155 4.08 21.16 -12.70
CA PRO A 155 2.81 20.86 -12.06
C PRO A 155 2.50 19.36 -12.07
N THR A 156 2.24 18.78 -10.91
CA THR A 156 1.90 17.38 -10.73
C THR A 156 0.76 17.21 -9.72
N ARG A 157 -0.08 16.22 -9.93
CA ARG A 157 -1.23 15.97 -9.08
C ARG A 157 -0.85 15.05 -7.92
N PHE A 158 -0.80 15.63 -6.73
CA PHE A 158 -0.52 14.90 -5.50
C PHE A 158 -1.74 14.17 -4.97
N ILE A 159 -1.51 12.96 -4.49
CA ILE A 159 -2.44 12.14 -3.73
C ILE A 159 -1.66 11.47 -2.59
N GLY A 160 -2.23 11.41 -1.39
CA GLY A 160 -1.57 10.82 -0.23
C GLY A 160 -2.54 10.00 0.60
N ASN A 161 -2.20 9.80 1.87
CA ASN A 161 -2.99 9.02 2.82
C ASN A 161 -3.48 9.82 4.04
N ASP A 162 -3.23 11.13 4.06
CA ASP A 162 -3.65 12.04 5.14
C ASP A 162 -3.80 13.48 4.58
N TYR A 163 -4.95 13.77 3.93
CA TYR A 163 -5.19 15.06 3.31
C TYR A 163 -5.05 16.24 4.27
N PRO A 164 -5.65 16.24 5.48
CA PRO A 164 -5.58 17.39 6.38
C PRO A 164 -4.15 17.76 6.77
N ARG A 165 -3.26 16.78 6.88
CA ARG A 165 -1.87 16.99 7.26
C ARG A 165 -0.94 17.24 6.08
N GLN A 166 -1.09 16.46 5.01
CA GLN A 166 -0.14 16.48 3.88
C GLN A 166 -0.43 17.61 2.90
N ALA A 167 -1.70 17.92 2.62
CA ALA A 167 -2.06 18.90 1.61
C ALA A 167 -1.52 20.32 1.88
N PRO A 168 -1.60 20.88 3.10
CA PRO A 168 -0.97 22.17 3.40
C PRO A 168 0.56 22.15 3.17
N LEU A 169 1.25 21.12 3.66
CA LEU A 169 2.70 20.98 3.52
C LEU A 169 3.15 20.98 2.05
N ILE A 170 2.41 20.27 1.19
CA ILE A 170 2.71 20.21 -0.23
C ILE A 170 2.47 21.55 -0.92
N ARG A 171 1.38 22.24 -0.58
CA ARG A 171 1.08 23.57 -1.11
C ARG A 171 2.16 24.60 -0.73
N ASP A 172 2.58 24.56 0.54
CA ASP A 172 3.59 25.48 1.04
C ASP A 172 4.95 25.23 0.38
N ALA A 173 5.29 23.95 0.13
CA ALA A 173 6.57 23.58 -0.48
C ALA A 173 6.62 23.86 -2.00
N LEU A 174 5.52 23.71 -2.72
CA LEU A 174 5.51 23.66 -4.19
C LEU A 174 4.68 24.76 -4.86
N GLY A 175 3.88 25.52 -4.10
CA GLY A 175 3.03 26.59 -4.65
C GLY A 175 2.14 26.10 -5.80
N HIS A 176 2.25 26.74 -6.95
CA HIS A 176 1.44 26.45 -8.15
C HIS A 176 1.73 25.04 -8.77
N ASN A 177 2.86 24.43 -8.48
CA ASN A 177 3.18 23.07 -8.93
C ASN A 177 2.42 22.00 -8.15
N ALA A 178 1.81 22.35 -7.01
CA ALA A 178 1.04 21.45 -6.17
C ALA A 178 -0.42 21.34 -6.64
N LEU A 179 -0.72 20.52 -7.62
CA LEU A 179 -2.10 20.15 -7.94
C LEU A 179 -2.54 19.07 -6.95
N LEU A 180 -3.61 19.29 -6.19
CA LEU A 180 -4.07 18.29 -5.22
C LEU A 180 -5.25 17.49 -5.76
N ALA A 181 -5.22 16.18 -5.59
CA ALA A 181 -6.39 15.34 -5.81
C ALA A 181 -7.50 15.69 -4.82
N PRO A 182 -8.78 15.45 -5.13
CA PRO A 182 -9.89 15.63 -4.20
C PRO A 182 -9.64 14.88 -2.88
N ALA A 183 -9.97 15.51 -1.75
CA ALA A 183 -9.65 15.00 -0.41
C ALA A 183 -10.19 13.58 -0.14
N HIS A 184 -11.36 13.24 -0.68
CA HIS A 184 -11.98 11.92 -0.49
C HIS A 184 -11.21 10.77 -1.17
N LEU A 185 -10.27 11.07 -2.08
CA LEU A 185 -9.40 10.06 -2.71
C LEU A 185 -8.14 9.77 -1.89
N TRP A 186 -7.87 10.55 -0.83
CA TRP A 186 -6.64 10.43 -0.03
C TRP A 186 -6.71 9.28 0.99
N THR A 187 -7.30 8.19 0.60
CA THR A 187 -7.32 6.95 1.36
C THR A 187 -7.09 5.80 0.40
N LEU A 188 -6.02 5.04 0.61
CA LEU A 188 -5.75 3.89 -0.24
C LEU A 188 -6.80 2.80 0.01
N LYS A 189 -7.59 2.52 -1.00
CA LYS A 189 -8.66 1.53 -1.00
C LYS A 189 -8.15 0.16 -1.40
N ALA A 190 -8.69 -0.89 -0.78
CA ALA A 190 -8.38 -2.26 -1.17
C ALA A 190 -8.89 -2.56 -2.59
N SER A 191 -10.02 -1.98 -2.98
CA SER A 191 -10.54 -2.10 -4.35
C SER A 191 -9.57 -1.58 -5.41
N ALA A 192 -8.81 -0.51 -5.14
CA ALA A 192 -7.77 -0.03 -6.05
C ALA A 192 -6.60 -1.01 -6.16
N VAL A 193 -6.21 -1.65 -5.05
CA VAL A 193 -5.22 -2.73 -5.02
C VAL A 193 -5.73 -3.92 -5.83
N GLY A 194 -6.99 -4.32 -5.60
CA GLY A 194 -7.66 -5.41 -6.27
C GLY A 194 -7.77 -5.21 -7.78
N HIS A 195 -8.12 -4.01 -8.23
CA HIS A 195 -8.23 -3.68 -9.65
C HIS A 195 -6.89 -3.86 -10.41
N LEU A 196 -5.78 -3.43 -9.81
CA LEU A 196 -4.45 -3.66 -10.40
C LEU A 196 -4.07 -5.15 -10.37
N GLY A 197 -4.38 -5.85 -9.28
CA GLY A 197 -4.13 -7.28 -9.16
C GLY A 197 -4.98 -8.10 -10.14
N LEU A 198 -6.21 -7.69 -10.40
CA LEU A 198 -7.10 -8.39 -11.34
C LEU A 198 -6.55 -8.37 -12.77
N LYS A 199 -5.93 -7.27 -13.19
CA LYS A 199 -5.25 -7.19 -14.50
C LYS A 199 -4.10 -8.21 -14.60
N ARG A 200 -3.28 -8.34 -13.54
CA ARG A 200 -2.23 -9.34 -13.47
C ARG A 200 -2.78 -10.77 -13.43
N TYR A 201 -3.85 -10.98 -12.65
CA TYR A 201 -4.54 -12.27 -12.56
C TYR A 201 -5.04 -12.75 -13.91
N HIS A 202 -5.71 -11.89 -14.68
CA HIS A 202 -6.19 -12.23 -16.04
C HIS A 202 -5.03 -12.49 -17.02
N ALA A 203 -3.88 -11.87 -16.81
CA ALA A 203 -2.68 -12.13 -17.61
C ALA A 203 -1.93 -13.42 -17.19
N GLY A 204 -2.41 -14.14 -16.15
CA GLY A 204 -1.72 -15.29 -15.59
C GLY A 204 -0.42 -14.95 -14.84
N ASP A 205 -0.19 -13.67 -14.51
CA ASP A 205 0.98 -13.19 -13.80
C ASP A 205 0.73 -13.24 -12.28
N HIS A 206 1.32 -14.21 -11.61
CA HIS A 206 1.19 -14.45 -10.18
C HIS A 206 2.54 -14.36 -9.48
N ASP A 207 2.52 -13.99 -8.20
CA ASP A 207 3.72 -14.00 -7.37
C ASP A 207 3.89 -15.34 -6.66
N ASP A 208 5.13 -15.71 -6.39
CA ASP A 208 5.44 -16.82 -5.49
C ASP A 208 5.21 -16.39 -4.03
N ALA A 209 4.29 -17.03 -3.35
CA ALA A 209 3.96 -16.74 -1.95
C ALA A 209 5.18 -16.91 -1.02
N GLY A 210 6.11 -17.82 -1.32
CA GLY A 210 7.34 -18.00 -0.55
C GLY A 210 8.25 -16.77 -0.61
N ASN A 211 8.41 -16.21 -1.80
CA ASN A 211 9.36 -15.14 -2.10
C ASN A 211 8.73 -13.73 -2.05
N LEU A 212 7.41 -13.60 -2.03
CA LEU A 212 6.76 -12.29 -1.96
C LEU A 212 7.04 -11.64 -0.60
N ASN A 213 7.73 -10.51 -0.60
CA ASN A 213 8.14 -9.79 0.59
C ASN A 213 7.65 -8.33 0.58
N PRO A 214 7.48 -7.71 1.77
CA PRO A 214 7.17 -6.30 1.83
C PRO A 214 8.29 -5.46 1.24
N LYS A 215 7.93 -4.43 0.47
CA LYS A 215 8.88 -3.48 -0.09
C LYS A 215 9.30 -2.46 0.97
N TYR A 216 10.40 -2.76 1.66
CA TYR A 216 10.98 -1.83 2.62
C TYR A 216 11.92 -0.86 1.90
N MET A 217 11.49 0.39 1.73
CA MET A 217 12.32 1.44 1.11
C MET A 217 13.29 2.10 2.10
N ARG A 218 13.15 1.78 3.36
CA ARG A 218 14.00 2.31 4.42
C ARG A 218 14.51 1.17 5.31
N PRO A 219 15.80 1.15 5.65
CA PRO A 219 16.31 0.18 6.61
C PRO A 219 15.63 0.38 7.99
N PRO A 220 15.42 -0.70 8.75
CA PRO A 220 14.86 -0.60 10.08
C PRO A 220 15.77 0.25 10.98
N LEU A 221 15.20 1.09 11.83
CA LEU A 221 15.93 1.74 12.92
C LEU A 221 16.20 0.71 14.00
N ILE A 222 17.37 0.11 13.96
CA ILE A 222 17.85 -0.75 15.04
C ILE A 222 18.31 0.18 16.15
N ARG A 223 17.54 0.29 17.22
CA ARG A 223 18.01 0.92 18.47
C ARG A 223 18.91 -0.09 19.19
N PRO A 224 20.04 0.33 19.74
CA PRO A 224 20.82 -0.52 20.65
C PRO A 224 19.89 -1.07 21.73
N ASN A 225 20.04 -2.35 22.06
CA ASN A 225 19.28 -2.94 23.14
C ASN A 225 19.64 -2.21 24.45
N PRO A 226 18.71 -1.50 25.11
CA PRO A 226 19.01 -0.83 26.37
C PRO A 226 19.36 -1.81 27.50
N PHE A 227 19.04 -3.10 27.30
CA PHE A 227 19.37 -4.18 28.21
C PHE A 227 20.18 -5.25 27.44
N PRO A 228 21.48 -4.98 27.11
CA PRO A 228 22.29 -6.00 26.47
C PRO A 228 22.41 -7.20 27.42
N LEU A 229 22.12 -8.40 26.91
CA LEU A 229 22.39 -9.63 27.64
C LEU A 229 23.87 -9.62 28.03
N LYS A 230 24.17 -9.58 29.34
CA LYS A 230 25.52 -9.88 29.82
C LYS A 230 25.75 -11.36 29.53
N ILE A 231 26.48 -11.66 28.47
CA ILE A 231 27.02 -13.00 28.25
C ILE A 231 28.17 -13.14 29.24
N GLU A 232 27.89 -13.70 30.44
CA GLU A 232 28.92 -14.14 31.34
C GLU A 232 29.65 -15.30 30.64
N GLY A 233 30.93 -15.10 30.33
CA GLY A 233 31.80 -16.16 29.83
C GLY A 233 32.30 -16.04 28.41
N THR A 234 32.70 -14.88 27.93
CA THR A 234 33.69 -14.82 26.86
C THR A 234 35.09 -14.96 27.45
N VAL A 235 35.59 -16.20 27.46
CA VAL A 235 37.02 -16.46 27.64
C VAL A 235 37.75 -15.70 26.51
N PRO A 236 38.73 -14.81 26.79
CA PRO A 236 39.49 -14.18 25.72
C PRO A 236 40.29 -15.26 25.02
N LEU A 237 40.08 -15.43 23.73
CA LEU A 237 40.95 -16.18 22.86
C LEU A 237 42.30 -15.46 22.87
N ASN A 238 43.21 -15.95 23.70
CA ASN A 238 44.61 -15.59 23.65
C ASN A 238 45.18 -16.02 22.30
N LYS A 239 45.84 -15.07 21.66
CA LYS A 239 46.68 -15.03 20.45
C LYS A 239 47.15 -16.34 19.87
#